data_15f57ca19a9417525aeefdbfd9355fc6
#
_entry.id   15f57ca19a9417525aeefdbfd9355fc6
#
_cell.length_a   1.000
_cell.length_b   1.000
_cell.length_c   1.000
_cell.angle_alpha   90.00
_cell.angle_beta   90.00
_cell.angle_gamma   90.00
#
_symmetry.space_group_name_H-M   'P 1'
#
loop_
_entity.id
_entity.type
_entity.pdbx_description
1 polymer ?
#
loop_
_entity_poly.entity_id
_entity_poly.type
_entity_poly.pdbx_seq_one_letter_code
_entity_poly.pdbx_strand_id
1 'polypeptide(L)'
;MKDKKATFKVNFNIEALKQLSTEPDYSDLRSYAVALRLKSLTDGVNDARTEELGSTVIVPDMSKMAFSLDRAGVSDADLDNVEDYEGFISVEYKVSTSIENNWDNGVKFTFNVPSEKAEYPLLPEGSYTVTSSSEQGFTPGVSEIVYTVKIDKSKAVERNYSLVANVESEGGFKIEGDSESVINLFNRHYYSQSNISVRNCNSYKAGAGPELTIDGKINTKWESGYQKTDVAVLSLPYFIEYELASPVRISDFDLYRRQDRYASDLKGGHLEVSSDGETYTKVCDFNYAGVSSYRNIHAADIEPEAKYVKFVVTATGRTGGALKVPLCHLAEFNICYR
;
A
#
# COMPACT_ATOMS: atom_id res chain seq x y z
N MET A 1 57.34 -3.49 26.86
CA MET A 1 57.20 -3.53 25.37
C MET A 1 55.86 -2.90 25.03
N LYS A 2 55.86 -1.86 24.14
CA LYS A 2 54.58 -1.33 23.63
C LYS A 2 54.06 -2.34 22.62
N ASP A 3 52.85 -2.81 22.84
CA ASP A 3 52.13 -3.66 21.84
C ASP A 3 52.00 -2.92 20.51
N LYS A 4 52.76 -3.34 19.54
CA LYS A 4 52.64 -2.83 18.18
C LYS A 4 51.55 -3.62 17.49
N LYS A 5 50.42 -3.01 17.19
CA LYS A 5 49.33 -3.57 16.41
C LYS A 5 49.50 -3.12 14.96
N ALA A 6 49.36 -4.04 14.02
CA ALA A 6 49.20 -3.74 12.60
C ALA A 6 47.80 -4.19 12.14
N THR A 7 47.16 -3.35 11.40
CA THR A 7 45.83 -3.64 10.83
C THR A 7 45.99 -3.79 9.33
N PHE A 8 45.41 -4.84 8.77
CA PHE A 8 45.41 -5.11 7.35
C PHE A 8 43.98 -5.09 6.85
N LYS A 9 43.74 -4.49 5.70
CA LYS A 9 42.49 -4.59 4.96
C LYS A 9 42.67 -5.59 3.83
N VAL A 10 41.83 -6.60 3.79
CA VAL A 10 41.82 -7.60 2.71
C VAL A 10 40.58 -7.34 1.87
N ASN A 11 40.76 -7.05 0.61
CA ASN A 11 39.69 -6.93 -0.36
C ASN A 11 39.57 -8.25 -1.14
N PHE A 12 38.37 -8.79 -1.22
CA PHE A 12 38.07 -9.97 -2.00
C PHE A 12 37.63 -9.59 -3.40
N ASN A 13 38.11 -10.29 -4.40
CA ASN A 13 37.60 -10.21 -5.76
C ASN A 13 36.42 -11.20 -5.90
N ILE A 14 35.22 -10.69 -5.80
CA ILE A 14 33.97 -11.47 -5.85
C ILE A 14 33.77 -12.13 -7.21
N GLU A 15 34.17 -11.49 -8.31
CA GLU A 15 34.08 -12.12 -9.64
C GLU A 15 34.98 -13.35 -9.76
N ALA A 16 36.20 -13.28 -9.18
CA ALA A 16 37.04 -14.44 -9.09
C ALA A 16 36.47 -15.55 -8.20
N LEU A 17 35.80 -15.19 -7.09
CA LEU A 17 35.08 -16.15 -6.22
C LEU A 17 33.89 -16.78 -6.94
N LYS A 18 33.14 -16.02 -7.71
CA LYS A 18 32.04 -16.54 -8.55
C LYS A 18 32.51 -17.51 -9.59
N GLN A 19 33.65 -17.25 -10.24
CA GLN A 19 34.26 -18.17 -11.21
C GLN A 19 34.64 -19.50 -10.54
N LEU A 20 35.19 -19.44 -9.32
CA LEU A 20 35.49 -20.65 -8.55
C LEU A 20 34.22 -21.45 -8.19
N SER A 21 33.11 -20.78 -7.97
CA SER A 21 31.82 -21.43 -7.60
C SER A 21 31.22 -22.26 -8.75
N THR A 22 31.69 -22.11 -9.97
CA THR A 22 31.28 -22.96 -11.11
C THR A 22 31.97 -24.30 -11.14
N GLU A 23 33.06 -24.47 -10.40
CA GLU A 23 33.74 -25.76 -10.25
C GLU A 23 32.91 -26.69 -9.35
N PRO A 24 32.78 -28.00 -9.70
CA PRO A 24 31.91 -28.93 -8.96
C PRO A 24 32.22 -29.04 -7.47
N ASP A 25 33.47 -28.87 -7.08
CA ASP A 25 33.91 -28.98 -5.68
C ASP A 25 33.71 -27.67 -4.85
N TYR A 26 33.33 -26.57 -5.52
CA TYR A 26 33.28 -25.23 -4.94
C TYR A 26 31.90 -24.55 -5.20
N SER A 27 30.86 -25.31 -5.28
CA SER A 27 29.51 -24.80 -5.57
C SER A 27 28.92 -23.96 -4.45
N ASP A 28 29.47 -24.00 -3.24
CA ASP A 28 29.01 -23.23 -2.09
C ASP A 28 30.04 -22.17 -1.67
N LEU A 29 29.80 -20.91 -2.01
CA LEU A 29 30.65 -19.76 -1.63
C LEU A 29 30.89 -19.64 -0.12
N ARG A 30 30.03 -20.22 0.72
CA ARG A 30 30.18 -20.23 2.18
C ARG A 30 31.34 -21.12 2.64
N SER A 31 31.88 -21.94 1.75
CA SER A 31 32.96 -22.87 2.03
C SER A 31 34.38 -22.31 1.79
N TYR A 32 34.50 -21.08 1.31
CA TYR A 32 35.82 -20.49 1.06
C TYR A 32 36.42 -19.90 2.33
N ALA A 33 37.67 -20.21 2.53
CA ALA A 33 38.51 -19.67 3.58
C ALA A 33 39.74 -18.99 3.02
N VAL A 34 40.07 -17.80 3.49
CA VAL A 34 41.29 -17.12 3.18
C VAL A 34 42.25 -17.26 4.34
N ALA A 35 43.34 -17.95 4.15
CA ALA A 35 44.38 -18.08 5.14
C ALA A 35 45.45 -16.97 4.94
N LEU A 36 45.67 -16.17 5.96
CA LEU A 36 46.74 -15.18 5.99
C LEU A 36 47.91 -15.74 6.78
N ARG A 37 49.10 -15.77 6.16
CA ARG A 37 50.34 -16.18 6.80
C ARG A 37 51.27 -14.99 6.94
N LEU A 38 51.72 -14.73 8.16
CA LEU A 38 52.80 -13.78 8.40
C LEU A 38 54.12 -14.39 7.97
N LYS A 39 54.83 -13.70 7.07
CA LYS A 39 56.18 -14.05 6.64
C LYS A 39 57.14 -12.94 7.04
N SER A 40 58.25 -13.30 7.67
CA SER A 40 59.33 -12.35 7.93
C SER A 40 60.04 -12.04 6.60
N LEU A 41 60.27 -10.74 6.36
CA LEU A 41 61.02 -10.25 5.21
C LEU A 41 62.52 -10.03 5.52
N THR A 42 62.95 -10.27 6.77
CA THR A 42 64.30 -10.00 7.21
C THR A 42 65.06 -11.30 7.36
N ASP A 43 66.14 -11.45 6.58
CA ASP A 43 67.02 -12.60 6.72
C ASP A 43 67.60 -12.71 8.11
N GLY A 44 67.57 -13.92 8.69
CA GLY A 44 68.05 -14.22 10.01
C GLY A 44 67.09 -13.99 11.19
N VAL A 45 65.87 -13.53 10.90
CA VAL A 45 64.79 -13.53 11.90
C VAL A 45 64.05 -14.85 11.81
N ASN A 46 64.04 -15.56 12.93
CA ASN A 46 63.49 -16.91 13.00
C ASN A 46 61.97 -16.89 12.76
N ASP A 47 61.52 -17.51 11.69
CA ASP A 47 60.11 -17.73 11.33
C ASP A 47 59.43 -18.78 12.24
N ALA A 48 60.13 -19.25 13.26
CA ALA A 48 59.72 -20.37 14.11
C ALA A 48 58.39 -20.16 14.90
N ARG A 49 57.86 -18.96 14.92
CA ARG A 49 56.54 -18.68 15.54
C ARG A 49 55.40 -18.60 14.54
N THR A 50 55.61 -18.77 13.26
CA THR A 50 54.56 -18.74 12.25
C THR A 50 53.70 -19.99 12.22
N GLU A 51 54.20 -21.10 12.74
CA GLU A 51 53.43 -22.35 12.82
C GLU A 51 52.42 -22.35 13.98
N GLU A 52 52.70 -21.60 15.07
CA GLU A 52 51.81 -21.52 16.24
C GLU A 52 50.89 -20.28 16.28
N LEU A 53 51.22 -19.21 15.50
CA LEU A 53 50.58 -17.91 15.67
C LEU A 53 50.09 -17.26 14.34
N GLY A 54 50.26 -17.95 13.23
CA GLY A 54 50.30 -17.23 11.96
C GLY A 54 49.20 -17.40 10.97
N SER A 55 48.18 -18.21 11.19
CA SER A 55 47.10 -18.34 10.23
C SER A 55 45.76 -17.88 10.84
N THR A 56 45.26 -16.79 10.32
CA THR A 56 43.84 -16.43 10.54
C THR A 56 43.07 -16.91 9.31
N VAL A 57 42.15 -17.80 9.53
CA VAL A 57 41.20 -18.23 8.50
C VAL A 57 40.05 -17.23 8.53
N ILE A 58 39.89 -16.49 7.44
CA ILE A 58 38.76 -15.60 7.24
C ILE A 58 37.78 -16.35 6.36
N VAL A 59 36.68 -16.75 6.91
CA VAL A 59 35.57 -17.30 6.13
C VAL A 59 34.57 -16.16 5.87
N PRO A 60 34.36 -15.77 4.63
CA PRO A 60 33.33 -14.81 4.31
C PRO A 60 31.99 -15.44 4.65
N ASP A 61 31.32 -14.91 5.68
CA ASP A 61 29.99 -15.36 6.02
C ASP A 61 28.95 -14.58 5.19
N MET A 62 28.75 -15.04 3.96
CA MET A 62 27.79 -14.45 3.04
C MET A 62 26.34 -14.60 3.52
N SER A 63 26.10 -15.49 4.47
CA SER A 63 24.74 -15.69 5.04
C SER A 63 24.28 -14.50 5.90
N LYS A 64 25.22 -13.65 6.33
CA LYS A 64 24.91 -12.44 7.10
C LYS A 64 24.48 -11.28 6.25
N MET A 65 24.77 -11.31 4.96
CA MET A 65 24.30 -10.31 4.04
C MET A 65 22.97 -10.76 3.45
N ALA A 66 21.95 -10.04 3.76
CA ALA A 66 20.63 -10.24 3.21
C ALA A 66 20.13 -8.93 2.57
N PHE A 67 19.39 -9.07 1.49
CA PHE A 67 18.61 -7.99 0.91
C PHE A 67 17.18 -8.11 1.39
N SER A 68 16.53 -6.99 1.61
CA SER A 68 15.12 -6.92 1.96
C SER A 68 14.38 -5.92 1.07
N LEU A 69 13.12 -6.23 0.78
CA LEU A 69 12.20 -5.35 0.07
C LEU A 69 11.20 -4.77 1.08
N ASP A 70 11.08 -3.45 1.16
CA ASP A 70 10.26 -2.77 2.18
C ASP A 70 8.75 -2.98 2.03
N ARG A 71 8.28 -3.24 0.80
CA ARG A 71 6.86 -3.49 0.49
C ARG A 71 6.59 -4.95 0.11
N ALA A 72 7.33 -5.88 0.72
CA ALA A 72 7.15 -7.30 0.48
C ALA A 72 5.73 -7.77 0.89
N GLY A 73 5.18 -8.72 0.13
CA GLY A 73 3.84 -9.26 0.35
C GLY A 73 2.74 -8.62 -0.50
N VAL A 74 1.49 -8.80 -0.09
CA VAL A 74 0.31 -8.25 -0.80
C VAL A 74 -0.25 -7.06 -0.04
N SER A 75 -0.55 -5.99 -0.76
CA SER A 75 -1.19 -4.78 -0.23
C SER A 75 -2.15 -4.18 -1.26
N ASP A 76 -3.04 -3.32 -0.78
CA ASP A 76 -4.00 -2.60 -1.61
C ASP A 76 -3.65 -1.12 -1.64
N ALA A 77 -3.83 -0.48 -2.79
CA ALA A 77 -3.71 0.96 -2.95
C ALA A 77 -4.85 1.49 -3.81
N ASP A 78 -5.46 2.58 -3.35
CA ASP A 78 -6.45 3.30 -4.10
C ASP A 78 -5.74 4.36 -4.95
N LEU A 79 -5.89 4.27 -6.27
CA LEU A 79 -5.26 5.18 -7.22
C LEU A 79 -5.67 6.65 -7.01
N ASP A 80 -6.83 6.90 -6.38
CA ASP A 80 -7.26 8.27 -6.06
C ASP A 80 -6.61 8.85 -4.78
N ASN A 81 -6.01 8.00 -3.94
CA ASN A 81 -5.38 8.40 -2.68
C ASN A 81 -3.86 8.50 -2.75
N VAL A 82 -3.25 8.08 -3.85
CA VAL A 82 -1.81 8.25 -4.04
C VAL A 82 -1.57 9.68 -4.53
N GLU A 83 -0.59 10.37 -3.98
CA GLU A 83 -0.27 11.73 -4.38
C GLU A 83 -0.17 11.85 -5.90
N ASP A 84 -1.12 12.56 -6.47
CA ASP A 84 -1.22 12.78 -7.91
C ASP A 84 -0.46 14.05 -8.26
N TYR A 85 0.66 13.89 -8.89
CA TYR A 85 1.38 15.00 -9.48
C TYR A 85 1.30 14.91 -11.01
N GLU A 86 0.61 15.86 -11.63
CA GLU A 86 0.48 15.97 -13.09
C GLU A 86 -0.13 14.74 -13.82
N GLY A 87 -1.08 14.02 -13.19
CA GLY A 87 -1.71 12.84 -13.79
C GLY A 87 -0.90 11.55 -13.68
N PHE A 88 0.14 11.55 -12.85
CA PHE A 88 0.95 10.38 -12.54
C PHE A 88 0.84 9.99 -11.07
N ILE A 89 0.91 8.70 -10.84
CA ILE A 89 1.02 8.12 -9.49
C ILE A 89 2.43 7.60 -9.34
N SER A 90 3.05 7.89 -8.19
CA SER A 90 4.38 7.36 -7.86
C SER A 90 4.30 6.34 -6.74
N VAL A 91 4.91 5.18 -6.97
CA VAL A 91 5.10 4.15 -5.94
C VAL A 91 6.58 3.93 -5.76
N GLU A 92 7.06 4.04 -4.53
CA GLU A 92 8.47 3.80 -4.21
C GLU A 92 8.66 2.43 -3.57
N TYR A 93 9.72 1.75 -3.97
CA TYR A 93 10.22 0.52 -3.38
C TYR A 93 11.64 0.73 -2.92
N LYS A 94 11.95 0.29 -1.70
CA LYS A 94 13.30 0.30 -1.17
C LYS A 94 13.82 -1.12 -1.09
N VAL A 95 14.99 -1.33 -1.70
CA VAL A 95 15.76 -2.56 -1.52
C VAL A 95 16.97 -2.20 -0.68
N SER A 96 17.11 -2.82 0.48
CA SER A 96 18.15 -2.51 1.46
C SER A 96 19.01 -3.73 1.73
N THR A 97 20.29 -3.50 2.10
CA THR A 97 21.18 -4.54 2.59
C THR A 97 21.26 -4.53 4.11
N SER A 98 21.40 -5.70 4.71
CA SER A 98 21.50 -5.85 6.18
C SER A 98 22.84 -5.38 6.75
N ILE A 99 23.87 -5.25 5.93
CA ILE A 99 25.19 -4.75 6.29
C ILE A 99 25.70 -3.80 5.19
N GLU A 100 26.73 -3.00 5.52
CA GLU A 100 27.38 -2.12 4.54
C GLU A 100 27.89 -2.95 3.34
N ASN A 101 27.48 -2.53 2.15
CA ASN A 101 27.90 -3.18 0.93
C ASN A 101 29.36 -2.77 0.58
N ASN A 102 30.22 -3.77 0.41
CA ASN A 102 31.62 -3.58 0.05
C ASN A 102 31.98 -4.18 -1.32
N TRP A 103 31.00 -4.60 -2.10
CA TRP A 103 31.18 -5.19 -3.44
C TRP A 103 30.13 -4.68 -4.42
N ASP A 104 30.38 -4.90 -5.70
CA ASP A 104 29.45 -4.53 -6.74
C ASP A 104 28.35 -5.59 -6.88
N ASN A 105 27.13 -5.13 -7.17
CA ASN A 105 26.02 -5.96 -7.56
C ASN A 105 25.41 -6.82 -6.44
N GLY A 106 24.42 -7.60 -6.69
CA GLY A 106 23.84 -8.51 -5.72
C GLY A 106 22.36 -8.78 -5.92
N VAL A 107 21.60 -7.84 -6.46
CA VAL A 107 20.18 -8.03 -6.71
C VAL A 107 19.76 -7.51 -8.07
N LYS A 108 18.78 -8.19 -8.65
CA LYS A 108 18.04 -7.77 -9.82
C LYS A 108 16.63 -7.42 -9.39
N PHE A 109 16.21 -6.19 -9.65
CA PHE A 109 14.84 -5.75 -9.45
C PHE A 109 14.09 -5.89 -10.78
N THR A 110 13.01 -6.66 -10.77
CA THR A 110 12.13 -6.83 -11.92
C THR A 110 10.75 -6.31 -11.60
N PHE A 111 10.06 -5.84 -12.62
CA PHE A 111 8.82 -5.12 -12.45
C PHE A 111 7.76 -5.57 -13.46
N ASN A 112 6.48 -5.52 -13.04
CA ASN A 112 5.32 -5.91 -13.85
C ASN A 112 5.42 -7.34 -14.37
N VAL A 113 5.92 -8.25 -13.52
CA VAL A 113 6.09 -9.67 -13.83
C VAL A 113 4.87 -10.48 -13.37
N PRO A 114 4.53 -11.60 -14.03
CA PRO A 114 3.44 -12.47 -13.59
C PRO A 114 3.66 -12.98 -12.16
N SER A 115 2.59 -13.01 -11.37
CA SER A 115 2.58 -13.54 -10.02
C SER A 115 1.28 -14.30 -9.75
N GLU A 116 1.37 -15.42 -9.02
CA GLU A 116 0.19 -16.13 -8.52
C GLU A 116 -0.55 -15.36 -7.42
N LYS A 117 0.09 -14.36 -6.81
CA LYS A 117 -0.50 -13.49 -5.80
C LYS A 117 -1.25 -12.30 -6.40
N ALA A 118 -1.10 -12.04 -7.71
CA ALA A 118 -1.77 -10.95 -8.38
C ALA A 118 -3.26 -11.27 -8.56
N GLU A 119 -4.12 -10.44 -7.98
CA GLU A 119 -5.59 -10.59 -8.07
C GLU A 119 -6.13 -10.05 -9.39
N TYR A 120 -5.48 -9.02 -9.94
CA TYR A 120 -5.90 -8.32 -11.15
C TYR A 120 -4.86 -8.44 -12.25
N PRO A 121 -5.21 -8.11 -13.51
CA PRO A 121 -4.25 -8.04 -14.59
C PRO A 121 -3.08 -7.11 -14.28
N LEU A 122 -1.92 -7.38 -14.84
CA LEU A 122 -0.77 -6.50 -14.76
C LEU A 122 -1.02 -5.15 -15.45
N LEU A 123 -0.27 -4.13 -15.08
CA LEU A 123 -0.33 -2.83 -15.74
C LEU A 123 -0.10 -2.94 -17.25
N PRO A 124 -0.83 -2.17 -18.10
CA PRO A 124 -0.60 -2.16 -19.52
C PRO A 124 0.82 -1.72 -19.87
N GLU A 125 1.38 -2.30 -20.93
CA GLU A 125 2.66 -1.86 -21.45
C GLU A 125 2.63 -0.37 -21.82
N GLY A 126 3.67 0.37 -21.41
CA GLY A 126 3.76 1.81 -21.63
C GLY A 126 2.90 2.69 -20.73
N SER A 127 2.17 2.09 -19.77
CA SER A 127 1.43 2.86 -18.74
C SER A 127 2.28 3.23 -17.53
N TYR A 128 3.52 2.78 -17.44
CA TYR A 128 4.41 3.06 -16.33
C TYR A 128 5.86 3.24 -16.78
N THR A 129 6.65 3.90 -15.94
CA THR A 129 8.11 4.00 -16.05
C THR A 129 8.74 3.68 -14.70
N VAL A 130 9.92 3.07 -14.73
CA VAL A 130 10.69 2.75 -13.52
C VAL A 130 12.00 3.53 -13.56
N THR A 131 12.31 4.21 -12.47
CA THR A 131 13.61 4.87 -12.26
C THR A 131 14.25 4.32 -10.99
N SER A 132 15.57 4.42 -10.90
CA SER A 132 16.36 3.94 -9.77
C SER A 132 17.23 5.06 -9.22
N SER A 133 17.40 5.12 -7.91
CA SER A 133 18.36 6.02 -7.26
C SER A 133 19.82 5.64 -7.54
N SER A 134 20.07 4.43 -8.06
CA SER A 134 21.36 3.96 -8.49
C SER A 134 21.23 3.19 -9.80
N GLU A 135 21.67 3.77 -10.91
CA GLU A 135 21.66 3.12 -12.22
C GLU A 135 22.63 1.92 -12.31
N GLN A 136 23.64 1.92 -11.46
CA GLN A 136 24.66 0.87 -11.40
C GLN A 136 24.33 -0.25 -10.42
N GLY A 137 23.14 -0.18 -9.77
CA GLY A 137 22.77 -1.12 -8.74
C GLY A 137 23.53 -0.91 -7.43
N PHE A 138 23.74 -1.98 -6.65
CA PHE A 138 24.49 -1.94 -5.40
C PHE A 138 25.99 -1.92 -5.71
N THR A 139 26.59 -0.74 -5.58
CA THR A 139 28.04 -0.53 -5.62
C THR A 139 28.60 -0.40 -4.20
N PRO A 140 29.93 -0.51 -3.98
CA PRO A 140 30.51 -0.34 -2.66
C PRO A 140 30.10 0.97 -1.99
N GLY A 141 29.56 0.86 -0.77
CA GLY A 141 29.03 1.98 0.01
C GLY A 141 27.53 2.27 -0.21
N VAL A 142 26.89 1.65 -1.20
CA VAL A 142 25.44 1.76 -1.40
C VAL A 142 24.76 0.65 -0.60
N SER A 143 24.01 1.02 0.43
CA SER A 143 23.27 0.09 1.29
C SER A 143 21.76 0.09 1.04
N GLU A 144 21.25 1.05 0.27
CA GLU A 144 19.86 1.17 -0.09
C GLU A 144 19.71 1.68 -1.53
N ILE A 145 18.78 1.10 -2.27
CA ILE A 145 18.36 1.58 -3.60
C ILE A 145 16.86 1.83 -3.55
N VAL A 146 16.45 3.01 -4.00
CA VAL A 146 15.04 3.37 -4.16
C VAL A 146 14.67 3.24 -5.64
N TYR A 147 13.69 2.41 -5.93
CA TYR A 147 13.06 2.29 -7.24
C TYR A 147 11.73 3.05 -7.21
N THR A 148 11.55 3.99 -8.11
CA THR A 148 10.32 4.77 -8.24
C THR A 148 9.58 4.32 -9.49
N VAL A 149 8.37 3.83 -9.31
CA VAL A 149 7.45 3.48 -10.39
C VAL A 149 6.46 4.61 -10.57
N LYS A 150 6.48 5.21 -11.76
CA LYS A 150 5.57 6.27 -12.17
C LYS A 150 4.52 5.70 -13.10
N ILE A 151 3.24 5.76 -12.71
CA ILE A 151 2.11 5.22 -13.47
C ILE A 151 1.36 6.38 -14.10
N ASP A 152 1.14 6.29 -15.42
CA ASP A 152 0.32 7.21 -16.18
C ASP A 152 -1.15 6.83 -16.04
N LYS A 153 -1.90 7.59 -15.26
CA LYS A 153 -3.33 7.38 -15.00
C LYS A 153 -4.16 7.31 -16.29
N SER A 154 -3.81 8.09 -17.30
CA SER A 154 -4.55 8.13 -18.55
C SER A 154 -4.50 6.81 -19.34
N LYS A 155 -3.52 5.96 -19.03
CA LYS A 155 -3.31 4.67 -19.69
C LYS A 155 -3.68 3.46 -18.83
N ALA A 156 -4.02 3.69 -17.56
CA ALA A 156 -4.37 2.66 -16.58
C ALA A 156 -5.76 2.92 -15.96
N VAL A 157 -6.76 3.25 -16.79
CA VAL A 157 -8.09 3.74 -16.34
C VAL A 157 -9.21 2.73 -16.45
N GLU A 158 -9.05 1.64 -17.18
CA GLU A 158 -10.20 0.81 -17.57
C GLU A 158 -10.59 -0.25 -16.52
N ARG A 159 -9.71 -0.59 -15.59
CA ARG A 159 -9.94 -1.65 -14.59
C ARG A 159 -8.98 -1.54 -13.42
N ASN A 160 -9.15 -2.41 -12.45
CA ASN A 160 -8.14 -2.61 -11.40
C ASN A 160 -6.93 -3.35 -11.97
N TYR A 161 -5.74 -3.09 -11.42
CA TYR A 161 -4.50 -3.70 -11.84
C TYR A 161 -3.71 -4.21 -10.64
N SER A 162 -2.87 -5.19 -10.84
CA SER A 162 -1.85 -5.58 -9.88
C SER A 162 -0.48 -5.07 -10.34
N LEU A 163 0.18 -4.34 -9.45
CA LEU A 163 1.53 -3.85 -9.62
C LEU A 163 2.47 -4.85 -8.94
N VAL A 164 3.20 -5.62 -9.71
CA VAL A 164 4.08 -6.68 -9.21
C VAL A 164 5.54 -6.27 -9.35
N ALA A 165 6.27 -6.32 -8.25
CA ALA A 165 7.72 -6.14 -8.21
C ALA A 165 8.36 -7.37 -7.59
N ASN A 166 9.52 -7.79 -8.10
CA ASN A 166 10.27 -8.92 -7.60
C ASN A 166 11.75 -8.58 -7.48
N VAL A 167 12.37 -9.07 -6.41
CA VAL A 167 13.81 -8.96 -6.15
C VAL A 167 14.43 -10.35 -6.23
N GLU A 168 15.38 -10.52 -7.14
CA GLU A 168 16.16 -11.75 -7.29
C GLU A 168 17.60 -11.49 -6.85
N SER A 169 18.17 -12.44 -6.14
CA SER A 169 19.57 -12.37 -5.76
C SER A 169 20.46 -12.82 -6.92
N GLU A 170 21.40 -11.97 -7.28
CA GLU A 170 22.48 -12.33 -8.20
C GLU A 170 23.75 -12.63 -7.39
N GLY A 171 24.14 -13.85 -7.25
CA GLY A 171 25.37 -14.23 -6.52
C GLY A 171 25.12 -14.97 -5.20
N GLY A 172 23.91 -15.49 -5.00
CA GLY A 172 23.60 -16.37 -3.86
C GLY A 172 23.37 -15.65 -2.52
N PHE A 173 23.19 -14.35 -2.53
CA PHE A 173 22.80 -13.61 -1.33
C PHE A 173 21.37 -13.97 -0.90
N LYS A 174 21.14 -13.96 0.39
CA LYS A 174 19.81 -14.24 0.94
C LYS A 174 18.87 -13.05 0.67
N ILE A 175 17.65 -13.34 0.26
CA ILE A 175 16.56 -12.38 0.36
C ILE A 175 15.87 -12.62 1.72
N GLU A 176 15.76 -11.57 2.52
CA GLU A 176 15.09 -11.63 3.82
C GLU A 176 13.63 -11.26 3.66
N GLY A 177 12.73 -12.13 4.15
CA GLY A 177 11.31 -11.98 3.97
C GLY A 177 10.82 -12.46 2.60
N ASP A 178 9.76 -11.85 2.10
CA ASP A 178 9.21 -12.12 0.77
C ASP A 178 9.99 -11.33 -0.28
N SER A 179 10.39 -11.97 -1.37
CA SER A 179 11.08 -11.32 -2.48
C SER A 179 10.13 -10.57 -3.41
N GLU A 180 8.84 -10.75 -3.24
CA GLU A 180 7.80 -10.24 -4.11
C GLU A 180 6.91 -9.24 -3.38
N SER A 181 6.59 -8.15 -4.07
CA SER A 181 5.58 -7.18 -3.67
C SER A 181 4.47 -7.16 -4.70
N VAL A 182 3.23 -7.34 -4.26
CA VAL A 182 2.03 -7.18 -5.08
C VAL A 182 1.19 -6.06 -4.49
N ILE A 183 0.95 -5.02 -5.27
CA ILE A 183 0.05 -3.93 -4.89
C ILE A 183 -1.16 -3.99 -5.81
N ASN A 184 -2.33 -4.25 -5.25
CA ASN A 184 -3.58 -4.16 -6.00
C ASN A 184 -3.98 -2.70 -6.11
N LEU A 185 -4.05 -2.21 -7.33
CA LEU A 185 -4.37 -0.83 -7.67
C LEU A 185 -5.83 -0.73 -8.07
N PHE A 186 -6.63 -0.07 -7.24
CA PHE A 186 -8.05 0.13 -7.50
C PHE A 186 -8.29 1.42 -8.26
N ASN A 187 -8.90 1.30 -9.43
CA ASN A 187 -9.31 2.42 -10.25
C ASN A 187 -10.81 2.67 -10.03
N ARG A 188 -11.14 3.81 -9.42
CA ARG A 188 -12.51 4.16 -9.07
C ARG A 188 -13.05 5.19 -10.05
N HIS A 189 -14.15 4.86 -10.70
CA HIS A 189 -14.90 5.80 -11.51
C HIS A 189 -16.05 6.38 -10.67
N TYR A 190 -15.97 7.67 -10.38
CA TYR A 190 -17.02 8.34 -9.62
C TYR A 190 -18.21 8.69 -10.50
N TYR A 191 -19.39 8.28 -10.08
CA TYR A 191 -20.62 8.75 -10.67
C TYR A 191 -20.80 10.24 -10.34
N SER A 192 -21.05 11.06 -11.37
CA SER A 192 -21.15 12.51 -11.18
C SER A 192 -22.26 12.86 -10.20
N GLN A 193 -21.96 13.59 -9.14
CA GLN A 193 -22.96 14.02 -8.16
C GLN A 193 -24.07 14.87 -8.76
N SER A 194 -23.79 15.61 -9.86
CA SER A 194 -24.83 16.34 -10.60
C SER A 194 -25.90 15.43 -11.23
N ASN A 195 -25.62 14.14 -11.34
CA ASN A 195 -26.53 13.12 -11.86
C ASN A 195 -27.18 12.27 -10.73
N ILE A 196 -27.00 12.69 -9.49
CA ILE A 196 -27.64 12.10 -8.31
C ILE A 196 -28.66 13.09 -7.75
N SER A 197 -29.84 12.63 -7.44
CA SER A 197 -30.85 13.41 -6.73
C SER A 197 -31.28 12.73 -5.43
N VAL A 198 -31.64 13.51 -4.45
CA VAL A 198 -32.27 12.98 -3.23
C VAL A 198 -33.74 12.72 -3.53
N ARG A 199 -34.17 11.47 -3.39
CA ARG A 199 -35.55 11.05 -3.55
C ARG A 199 -36.34 11.15 -2.25
N ASN A 200 -35.76 10.75 -1.13
CA ASN A 200 -36.41 10.71 0.17
C ASN A 200 -35.38 10.75 1.31
N CYS A 201 -35.82 11.31 2.44
CA CYS A 201 -35.05 11.28 3.69
C CYS A 201 -36.02 11.37 4.86
N ASN A 202 -35.87 10.48 5.84
CA ASN A 202 -36.81 10.44 6.95
C ASN A 202 -36.42 11.34 8.13
N SER A 203 -35.20 11.88 8.16
CA SER A 203 -34.77 12.71 9.29
C SER A 203 -33.67 13.69 8.86
N TYR A 204 -33.94 14.99 8.95
CA TYR A 204 -32.93 16.02 8.80
C TYR A 204 -33.27 17.31 9.56
N LYS A 205 -32.24 18.01 9.97
CA LYS A 205 -32.29 19.31 10.56
C LYS A 205 -32.54 20.41 9.51
N ALA A 206 -33.37 21.39 9.83
CA ALA A 206 -33.56 22.55 8.95
C ALA A 206 -32.24 23.23 8.62
N GLY A 207 -31.93 23.40 7.32
CA GLY A 207 -30.66 23.94 6.80
C GLY A 207 -29.49 22.97 6.78
N ALA A 208 -29.67 21.69 7.09
CA ALA A 208 -28.69 20.62 6.99
C ALA A 208 -29.37 19.39 6.38
N GLY A 209 -29.94 19.56 5.19
CA GLY A 209 -30.67 18.53 4.44
C GLY A 209 -29.74 17.51 3.75
N PRO A 210 -30.35 16.42 3.24
CA PRO A 210 -29.61 15.35 2.58
C PRO A 210 -28.92 15.75 1.28
N GLU A 211 -29.33 16.83 0.62
CA GLU A 211 -28.71 17.39 -0.61
C GLU A 211 -27.23 17.79 -0.33
N LEU A 212 -26.90 18.12 0.92
CA LEU A 212 -25.54 18.47 1.30
C LEU A 212 -24.57 17.28 1.31
N THR A 213 -25.06 16.06 1.08
CA THR A 213 -24.23 14.87 0.96
C THR A 213 -23.77 14.59 -0.48
N ILE A 214 -24.25 15.38 -1.44
CA ILE A 214 -23.96 15.25 -2.87
C ILE A 214 -23.66 16.63 -3.50
N ASP A 215 -23.16 17.60 -2.72
CA ASP A 215 -22.87 18.97 -3.15
C ASP A 215 -21.41 19.21 -3.51
N GLY A 216 -20.54 18.19 -3.39
CA GLY A 216 -19.12 18.25 -3.67
C GLY A 216 -18.29 18.94 -2.58
N LYS A 217 -18.83 19.11 -1.36
CA LYS A 217 -18.20 19.91 -0.31
C LYS A 217 -18.12 19.16 1.01
N ILE A 218 -16.99 18.64 1.35
CA ILE A 218 -16.74 17.92 2.61
C ILE A 218 -16.98 18.77 3.89
N ASN A 219 -17.08 20.09 3.76
CA ASN A 219 -17.32 20.99 4.88
C ASN A 219 -18.82 21.21 5.16
N THR A 220 -19.69 20.86 4.23
CA THR A 220 -21.14 20.80 4.41
C THR A 220 -21.54 19.42 4.92
N LYS A 221 -22.74 19.22 5.38
CA LYS A 221 -23.19 17.91 5.86
C LYS A 221 -24.69 17.82 6.03
N TRP A 222 -25.22 16.64 5.81
CA TRP A 222 -26.50 16.24 6.36
C TRP A 222 -26.38 16.02 7.88
N GLU A 223 -27.38 16.46 8.61
CA GLU A 223 -27.54 16.25 10.06
C GLU A 223 -28.95 15.71 10.34
N SER A 224 -29.06 14.59 11.05
CA SER A 224 -30.35 14.04 11.47
C SER A 224 -31.11 15.05 12.34
N GLY A 225 -32.42 15.10 12.20
CA GLY A 225 -33.27 16.03 12.95
C GLY A 225 -33.27 15.72 14.45
N TYR A 226 -33.30 16.77 15.28
CA TYR A 226 -33.32 16.66 16.72
C TYR A 226 -34.19 17.75 17.40
N GLN A 227 -34.87 18.55 16.61
CA GLN A 227 -35.81 19.61 17.10
C GLN A 227 -37.19 19.36 16.53
N LYS A 228 -38.19 19.92 17.19
CA LYS A 228 -39.59 19.81 16.72
C LYS A 228 -39.85 20.48 15.37
N THR A 229 -39.00 21.41 14.97
CA THR A 229 -39.07 22.13 13.69
C THR A 229 -38.41 21.39 12.55
N ASP A 230 -37.72 20.29 12.83
CA ASP A 230 -37.01 19.50 11.83
C ASP A 230 -37.98 18.51 11.18
N VAL A 231 -37.61 18.07 9.96
CA VAL A 231 -38.22 16.88 9.38
C VAL A 231 -37.61 15.70 10.09
N ALA A 232 -38.35 15.08 11.00
CA ALA A 232 -37.70 14.15 11.91
C ALA A 232 -38.58 12.94 12.25
N VAL A 233 -38.14 11.79 11.80
CA VAL A 233 -38.21 10.57 12.60
C VAL A 233 -37.11 10.70 13.65
N LEU A 234 -37.48 10.62 14.92
CA LEU A 234 -36.55 10.86 16.06
C LEU A 234 -35.94 9.59 16.62
N SER A 235 -36.04 8.46 15.90
CA SER A 235 -35.50 7.17 16.27
C SER A 235 -34.89 6.48 15.06
N LEU A 236 -33.86 5.68 15.30
CA LEU A 236 -33.26 4.82 14.27
C LEU A 236 -34.26 3.76 13.75
N PRO A 237 -34.14 3.34 12.48
CA PRO A 237 -33.12 3.75 11.53
C PRO A 237 -33.40 5.09 10.86
N TYR A 238 -32.32 5.84 10.56
CA TYR A 238 -32.39 6.98 9.65
C TYR A 238 -31.99 6.53 8.26
N PHE A 239 -32.53 7.17 7.21
CA PHE A 239 -32.12 6.86 5.84
C PHE A 239 -32.17 8.09 4.94
N ILE A 240 -31.37 8.01 3.89
CA ILE A 240 -31.41 8.86 2.71
C ILE A 240 -31.54 7.96 1.49
N GLU A 241 -32.51 8.24 0.62
CA GLU A 241 -32.69 7.58 -0.67
C GLU A 241 -32.22 8.50 -1.79
N TYR A 242 -31.35 7.97 -2.65
CA TYR A 242 -30.86 8.65 -3.83
C TYR A 242 -31.40 7.98 -5.10
N GLU A 243 -31.62 8.79 -6.13
CA GLU A 243 -31.93 8.34 -7.48
C GLU A 243 -30.83 8.78 -8.44
N LEU A 244 -30.33 7.86 -9.24
CA LEU A 244 -29.34 8.08 -10.29
C LEU A 244 -30.02 8.43 -11.60
N ALA A 245 -29.47 9.34 -12.39
CA ALA A 245 -30.02 9.70 -13.68
C ALA A 245 -30.11 8.51 -14.65
N SER A 246 -29.16 7.58 -14.54
CA SER A 246 -29.15 6.29 -15.28
C SER A 246 -28.74 5.15 -14.36
N PRO A 247 -29.22 3.93 -14.60
CA PRO A 247 -28.72 2.76 -13.89
C PRO A 247 -27.23 2.56 -14.15
N VAL A 248 -26.49 2.13 -13.12
CA VAL A 248 -25.06 1.80 -13.21
C VAL A 248 -24.73 0.56 -12.39
N ARG A 249 -23.70 -0.15 -12.80
CA ARG A 249 -23.09 -1.22 -12.01
C ARG A 249 -22.20 -0.59 -10.93
N ILE A 250 -22.68 -0.55 -9.71
CA ILE A 250 -21.97 0.04 -8.59
C ILE A 250 -20.89 -0.93 -8.12
N SER A 251 -19.64 -0.44 -8.01
CA SER A 251 -18.51 -1.21 -7.47
C SER A 251 -18.27 -0.93 -5.99
N ASP A 252 -18.42 0.34 -5.60
CA ASP A 252 -18.08 0.80 -4.26
C ASP A 252 -18.94 2.01 -3.86
N PHE A 253 -18.99 2.28 -2.54
CA PHE A 253 -19.47 3.51 -1.96
C PHE A 253 -18.34 4.21 -1.21
N ASP A 254 -18.21 5.53 -1.39
CA ASP A 254 -17.21 6.33 -0.72
C ASP A 254 -17.90 7.36 0.18
N LEU A 255 -17.77 7.16 1.48
CA LEU A 255 -18.47 7.92 2.51
C LEU A 255 -17.51 8.87 3.22
N TYR A 256 -17.81 10.17 3.21
CA TYR A 256 -17.11 11.14 4.04
C TYR A 256 -17.97 11.46 5.25
N ARG A 257 -17.49 11.08 6.42
CA ARG A 257 -18.09 11.47 7.69
C ARG A 257 -17.81 12.94 7.96
N ARG A 258 -18.53 13.54 8.87
CA ARG A 258 -18.25 14.90 9.37
C ARG A 258 -16.75 15.07 9.70
N GLN A 259 -16.12 16.17 9.26
CA GLN A 259 -14.66 16.37 9.27
C GLN A 259 -14.11 16.92 10.59
N ASP A 260 -14.75 16.60 11.71
CA ASP A 260 -14.29 17.01 13.04
C ASP A 260 -14.50 15.89 14.08
N ARG A 261 -14.24 16.16 15.36
CA ARG A 261 -14.39 15.21 16.47
C ARG A 261 -15.75 14.53 16.55
N TYR A 262 -16.78 15.08 15.90
CA TYR A 262 -18.12 14.52 15.87
C TYR A 262 -18.34 13.55 14.68
N ALA A 263 -17.32 13.21 13.94
CA ALA A 263 -17.39 12.14 12.94
C ALA A 263 -17.85 10.81 13.54
N SER A 264 -17.55 10.57 14.82
CA SER A 264 -18.01 9.39 15.58
C SER A 264 -19.53 9.32 15.81
N ASP A 265 -20.29 10.37 15.46
CA ASP A 265 -21.76 10.34 15.55
C ASP A 265 -22.34 9.34 14.52
N LEU A 266 -21.77 9.20 13.33
CA LEU A 266 -22.06 8.11 12.40
C LEU A 266 -21.28 6.87 12.85
N LYS A 267 -21.97 5.86 13.36
CA LYS A 267 -21.34 4.67 13.91
C LYS A 267 -21.58 3.41 13.10
N GLY A 268 -22.78 3.16 12.63
CA GLY A 268 -23.05 1.94 11.89
C GLY A 268 -24.35 1.98 11.11
N GLY A 269 -24.40 1.14 10.10
CA GLY A 269 -25.51 1.02 9.20
C GLY A 269 -25.19 0.12 8.02
N HIS A 270 -25.94 0.30 6.94
CA HIS A 270 -25.74 -0.45 5.70
C HIS A 270 -26.19 0.35 4.49
N LEU A 271 -25.85 -0.15 3.34
CA LEU A 271 -26.24 0.37 2.04
C LEU A 271 -27.15 -0.65 1.35
N GLU A 272 -28.20 -0.14 0.73
CA GLU A 272 -29.16 -0.92 -0.05
C GLU A 272 -29.25 -0.33 -1.46
N VAL A 273 -29.59 -1.17 -2.42
CA VAL A 273 -29.80 -0.75 -3.82
C VAL A 273 -31.11 -1.32 -4.36
N SER A 274 -31.61 -0.65 -5.41
CA SER A 274 -32.82 -1.06 -6.12
C SER A 274 -32.75 -0.67 -7.58
N SER A 275 -33.34 -1.50 -8.45
CA SER A 275 -33.55 -1.16 -9.87
C SER A 275 -34.89 -0.46 -10.12
N ASP A 276 -35.91 -0.70 -9.28
CA ASP A 276 -37.28 -0.22 -9.44
C ASP A 276 -37.67 0.88 -8.44
N GLY A 277 -36.87 1.09 -7.38
CA GLY A 277 -37.15 2.06 -6.32
C GLY A 277 -38.24 1.62 -5.30
N GLU A 278 -38.64 0.35 -5.38
CA GLU A 278 -39.64 -0.24 -4.48
C GLU A 278 -39.03 -1.36 -3.65
N THR A 279 -38.29 -2.29 -4.28
CA THR A 279 -37.65 -3.42 -3.64
C THR A 279 -36.16 -3.14 -3.47
N TYR A 280 -35.72 -3.04 -2.21
CA TYR A 280 -34.32 -2.74 -1.87
C TYR A 280 -33.60 -4.00 -1.38
N THR A 281 -32.36 -4.18 -1.84
CA THR A 281 -31.47 -5.25 -1.39
C THR A 281 -30.26 -4.67 -0.69
N LYS A 282 -29.97 -5.15 0.51
CA LYS A 282 -28.74 -4.76 1.24
C LYS A 282 -27.51 -5.33 0.54
N VAL A 283 -26.49 -4.48 0.34
CA VAL A 283 -25.28 -4.83 -0.41
C VAL A 283 -24.00 -4.77 0.42
N CYS A 284 -23.92 -3.87 1.38
CA CYS A 284 -22.78 -3.83 2.30
C CYS A 284 -23.16 -3.20 3.63
N ASP A 285 -22.44 -3.57 4.69
CA ASP A 285 -22.53 -2.99 6.02
C ASP A 285 -21.35 -2.02 6.26
N PHE A 286 -21.53 -1.03 7.12
CA PHE A 286 -20.45 -0.23 7.66
C PHE A 286 -20.55 -0.16 9.19
N ASN A 287 -19.38 -0.19 9.85
CA ASN A 287 -19.27 -0.08 11.30
C ASN A 287 -18.00 0.67 11.68
N TYR A 288 -18.14 1.78 12.37
CA TYR A 288 -17.03 2.65 12.75
C TYR A 288 -16.80 2.62 14.26
N ALA A 289 -15.60 2.21 14.67
CA ALA A 289 -15.22 2.11 16.09
C ALA A 289 -14.82 3.46 16.73
N GLY A 290 -14.94 4.57 16.01
CA GLY A 290 -14.53 5.90 16.48
C GLY A 290 -14.15 6.81 15.31
N VAL A 291 -13.27 7.79 15.55
CA VAL A 291 -12.74 8.68 14.50
C VAL A 291 -11.37 8.16 14.04
N SER A 292 -11.33 6.97 13.46
CA SER A 292 -10.12 6.40 12.88
C SER A 292 -9.85 6.90 11.46
N SER A 293 -10.91 7.24 10.73
CA SER A 293 -10.85 7.83 9.39
C SER A 293 -12.08 8.72 9.18
N TYR A 294 -11.91 9.82 8.46
CA TYR A 294 -13.03 10.67 8.01
C TYR A 294 -13.59 10.23 6.67
N ARG A 295 -12.79 9.55 5.84
CA ARG A 295 -13.16 8.95 4.57
C ARG A 295 -13.15 7.44 4.71
N ASN A 296 -14.20 6.77 4.24
CA ASN A 296 -14.31 5.32 4.28
C ASN A 296 -14.94 4.80 2.99
N ILE A 297 -14.35 3.76 2.44
CA ILE A 297 -14.80 3.12 1.22
C ILE A 297 -15.36 1.75 1.56
N HIS A 298 -16.47 1.42 0.93
CA HIS A 298 -17.21 0.17 1.15
C HIS A 298 -17.50 -0.49 -0.19
N ALA A 299 -16.87 -1.64 -0.44
CA ALA A 299 -17.08 -2.44 -1.63
C ALA A 299 -18.51 -3.00 -1.68
N ALA A 300 -19.10 -2.97 -2.84
CA ALA A 300 -20.46 -3.42 -3.06
C ALA A 300 -20.60 -4.43 -4.20
N ASP A 301 -19.85 -4.26 -5.29
CA ASP A 301 -19.81 -5.13 -6.48
C ASP A 301 -21.18 -5.66 -6.90
N ILE A 302 -22.05 -4.72 -7.32
CA ILE A 302 -23.47 -4.97 -7.52
C ILE A 302 -23.77 -5.40 -8.94
N GLU A 303 -24.39 -6.56 -9.09
CA GLU A 303 -25.07 -7.00 -10.28
C GLU A 303 -26.50 -7.44 -9.92
N PRO A 304 -27.54 -7.04 -10.67
CA PRO A 304 -27.55 -6.18 -11.86
C PRO A 304 -27.36 -4.68 -11.53
N GLU A 305 -27.34 -3.82 -12.58
CA GLU A 305 -27.28 -2.35 -12.43
C GLU A 305 -28.39 -1.82 -11.52
N ALA A 306 -28.03 -0.83 -10.71
CA ALA A 306 -28.93 -0.17 -9.79
C ALA A 306 -29.20 1.28 -10.21
N LYS A 307 -30.44 1.73 -10.04
CA LYS A 307 -30.85 3.10 -10.25
C LYS A 307 -31.11 3.85 -8.95
N TYR A 308 -31.40 3.13 -7.88
CA TYR A 308 -31.73 3.73 -6.58
C TYR A 308 -30.76 3.17 -5.52
N VAL A 309 -30.34 4.07 -4.64
CA VAL A 309 -29.44 3.73 -3.52
C VAL A 309 -30.04 4.27 -2.24
N LYS A 310 -30.01 3.48 -1.18
CA LYS A 310 -30.44 3.87 0.16
C LYS A 310 -29.30 3.73 1.16
N PHE A 311 -28.92 4.85 1.76
CA PHE A 311 -28.01 4.90 2.88
C PHE A 311 -28.82 4.80 4.17
N VAL A 312 -28.57 3.77 4.99
CA VAL A 312 -29.30 3.46 6.20
C VAL A 312 -28.41 3.50 7.42
N VAL A 313 -28.75 4.30 8.42
CA VAL A 313 -28.04 4.41 9.69
C VAL A 313 -28.81 3.63 10.77
N THR A 314 -28.16 2.64 11.37
CA THR A 314 -28.74 1.80 12.43
C THR A 314 -28.08 2.02 13.79
N ALA A 315 -26.91 2.69 13.84
CA ALA A 315 -26.21 2.99 15.06
C ALA A 315 -25.54 4.38 15.02
N THR A 316 -25.63 5.11 16.14
CA THR A 316 -24.99 6.41 16.32
C THR A 316 -24.10 6.41 17.57
N GLY A 317 -23.04 7.23 17.56
CA GLY A 317 -22.11 7.36 18.67
C GLY A 317 -22.58 8.29 19.78
N ARG A 318 -23.62 9.08 19.52
CA ARG A 318 -24.09 10.12 20.45
C ARG A 318 -25.60 10.36 20.35
N THR A 319 -26.18 10.78 21.46
CA THR A 319 -27.51 11.39 21.51
C THR A 319 -27.36 12.90 21.75
N GLY A 320 -28.32 13.70 21.29
CA GLY A 320 -28.27 15.15 21.46
C GLY A 320 -29.64 15.84 21.38
N GLY A 321 -29.59 17.18 21.47
CA GLY A 321 -30.75 18.00 21.55
C GLY A 321 -31.53 17.88 22.88
N ALA A 322 -32.57 18.70 23.06
CA ALA A 322 -33.44 18.63 24.25
C ALA A 322 -34.23 17.32 24.35
N LEU A 323 -34.44 16.65 23.20
CA LEU A 323 -35.17 15.38 23.09
C LEU A 323 -34.28 14.15 23.29
N LYS A 324 -32.96 14.34 23.43
CA LYS A 324 -31.95 13.25 23.61
C LYS A 324 -32.06 12.15 22.53
N VAL A 325 -32.23 12.55 21.29
CA VAL A 325 -32.38 11.65 20.15
C VAL A 325 -31.00 11.23 19.60
N PRO A 326 -30.90 10.09 18.90
CA PRO A 326 -29.68 9.70 18.19
C PRO A 326 -29.26 10.77 17.18
N LEU A 327 -27.98 11.15 17.15
CA LEU A 327 -27.45 12.13 16.21
C LEU A 327 -26.56 11.46 15.18
N CYS A 328 -26.70 11.87 13.92
CA CYS A 328 -25.90 11.38 12.81
C CYS A 328 -25.56 12.52 11.84
N HIS A 329 -24.39 12.42 11.24
CA HIS A 329 -23.90 13.36 10.24
C HIS A 329 -23.18 12.61 9.11
N LEU A 330 -23.43 13.02 7.87
CA LEU A 330 -22.69 12.59 6.70
C LEU A 330 -22.31 13.83 5.89
N ALA A 331 -21.01 13.99 5.57
CA ALA A 331 -20.54 15.14 4.79
C ALA A 331 -20.72 14.88 3.29
N GLU A 332 -20.19 13.77 2.77
CA GLU A 332 -20.30 13.44 1.35
C GLU A 332 -20.62 11.97 1.13
N PHE A 333 -21.37 11.72 0.09
CA PHE A 333 -21.76 10.40 -0.39
C PHE A 333 -21.41 10.28 -1.88
N ASN A 334 -20.43 9.43 -2.18
CA ASN A 334 -20.04 9.16 -3.55
C ASN A 334 -20.34 7.71 -3.94
N ILE A 335 -20.69 7.53 -5.18
CA ILE A 335 -20.94 6.24 -5.80
C ILE A 335 -19.82 5.99 -6.82
N CYS A 336 -19.16 4.85 -6.68
CA CYS A 336 -18.19 4.38 -7.65
C CYS A 336 -18.83 3.29 -8.51
N TYR A 337 -18.51 3.28 -9.79
CA TYR A 337 -19.09 2.34 -10.75
C TYR A 337 -18.03 1.72 -11.67
N ARG A 338 -18.37 0.63 -12.33
CA ARG A 338 -17.60 -0.06 -13.36
C ARG A 338 -18.22 0.13 -14.73
#